data_ff3efa853489a6e4c28b88ed2a33f71d
#
_entry.id   ff3efa853489a6e4c28b88ed2a33f71d
#
_cell.length_a   1.000
_cell.length_b   1.000
_cell.length_c   1.000
_cell.angle_alpha   90.00
_cell.angle_beta   90.00
_cell.angle_gamma   90.00
#
_symmetry.space_group_name_H-M   'P 1'
#
loop_
_entity.id
_entity.type
_entity.pdbx_description
1 polymer ?
#
loop_
_entity_poly.entity_id
_entity_poly.type
_entity_poly.pdbx_seq_one_letter_code
_entity_poly.pdbx_strand_id
1 'polypeptide(L)'
;MFKIFLYAVLLSLLVSCEETESPALPDLIEVAGSPGRTADFNPQRNAYFGDLHVHSMYSYDAFIFGGIASPSDAYEFAKGGSIRHPAGFDMQLDVPMDFYGVSDHAYYLGIIREMALGDSALSEHPVAEGIDSLDEDVNFRRSVFLRFANFASTGNGIEVMDEQVVKRAWDDIIASANRHYEPGKFTTFIAYE
;
A
#
# COMPACT_ATOMS: atom_id res chain seq x y z
N MET A 1 -50.51 -36.06 11.64
CA MET A 1 -49.25 -36.81 11.49
C MET A 1 -48.12 -35.95 10.88
N PHE A 2 -48.42 -34.96 10.06
CA PHE A 2 -47.37 -34.17 9.38
C PHE A 2 -46.63 -33.15 10.27
N LYS A 3 -47.28 -32.63 11.34
CA LYS A 3 -46.68 -31.64 12.23
C LYS A 3 -45.69 -32.20 13.25
N ILE A 4 -45.76 -33.48 13.56
CA ILE A 4 -44.85 -34.12 14.52
C ILE A 4 -43.50 -34.46 13.85
N PHE A 5 -43.51 -34.71 12.54
CA PHE A 5 -42.27 -35.00 11.78
C PHE A 5 -41.40 -33.76 11.59
N LEU A 6 -41.99 -32.58 11.49
CA LEU A 6 -41.26 -31.31 11.31
C LEU A 6 -40.49 -30.88 12.56
N TYR A 7 -41.03 -31.19 13.75
CA TYR A 7 -40.33 -30.90 15.01
C TYR A 7 -39.17 -31.85 15.32
N ALA A 8 -39.23 -33.08 14.85
CA ALA A 8 -38.18 -34.05 15.04
C ALA A 8 -36.93 -33.72 14.12
N VAL A 9 -37.18 -33.14 12.95
CA VAL A 9 -36.09 -32.71 12.04
C VAL A 9 -35.44 -31.39 12.49
N LEU A 10 -36.22 -30.52 13.17
CA LEU A 10 -35.64 -29.26 13.71
C LEU A 10 -34.82 -29.48 14.99
N LEU A 11 -35.10 -30.54 15.76
CA LEU A 11 -34.36 -30.85 16.99
C LEU A 11 -33.02 -31.58 16.70
N SER A 12 -32.90 -32.25 15.56
CA SER A 12 -31.67 -32.95 15.16
C SER A 12 -30.60 -32.00 14.58
N LEU A 13 -30.90 -30.73 14.33
CA LEU A 13 -29.94 -29.73 13.83
C LEU A 13 -29.27 -28.93 14.95
N LEU A 14 -29.59 -29.18 16.23
CA LEU A 14 -29.01 -28.45 17.36
C LEU A 14 -27.98 -29.22 18.18
N VAL A 15 -27.60 -30.42 17.74
CA VAL A 15 -26.59 -31.22 18.44
C VAL A 15 -25.47 -31.54 17.44
N SER A 16 -24.57 -30.65 17.23
CA SER A 16 -23.16 -30.90 16.93
C SER A 16 -22.38 -29.59 16.88
N CYS A 17 -22.21 -28.95 18.03
CA CYS A 17 -20.94 -28.27 18.30
C CYS A 17 -20.15 -29.23 19.17
N GLU A 18 -19.49 -30.19 18.56
CA GLU A 18 -18.34 -30.83 19.17
C GLU A 18 -17.25 -29.79 19.24
N GLU A 19 -16.89 -29.38 20.46
CA GLU A 19 -15.65 -28.65 20.70
C GLU A 19 -14.52 -29.59 20.24
N THR A 20 -14.08 -29.41 18.99
CA THR A 20 -12.81 -29.96 18.57
C THR A 20 -11.74 -29.24 19.39
N GLU A 21 -11.17 -29.94 20.36
CA GLU A 21 -9.92 -29.50 21.00
C GLU A 21 -8.97 -29.07 19.90
N SER A 22 -8.63 -27.77 19.90
CA SER A 22 -7.61 -27.23 18.99
C SER A 22 -6.35 -28.05 19.20
N PRO A 23 -5.77 -28.64 18.13
CA PRO A 23 -4.55 -29.41 18.30
C PRO A 23 -3.53 -28.53 19.01
N ALA A 24 -2.94 -29.08 20.08
CA ALA A 24 -1.87 -28.39 20.79
C ALA A 24 -0.83 -27.95 19.77
N LEU A 25 -0.55 -26.65 19.72
CA LEU A 25 0.52 -26.11 18.86
C LEU A 25 1.79 -26.91 19.20
N PRO A 26 2.48 -27.45 18.18
CA PRO A 26 3.75 -28.11 18.41
C PRO A 26 4.67 -27.15 19.16
N ASP A 27 5.38 -27.65 20.16
CA ASP A 27 6.38 -26.88 20.90
C ASP A 27 7.23 -26.11 19.89
N LEU A 28 7.18 -24.77 19.98
CA LEU A 28 7.94 -23.92 19.07
C LEU A 28 9.40 -24.34 19.17
N ILE A 29 9.93 -24.90 18.09
CA ILE A 29 11.34 -25.19 17.96
C ILE A 29 12.08 -23.90 18.29
N GLU A 30 12.82 -23.91 19.37
CA GLU A 30 13.68 -22.80 19.76
C GLU A 30 14.77 -22.65 18.69
N VAL A 31 14.51 -21.81 17.68
CA VAL A 31 15.52 -21.47 16.67
C VAL A 31 16.53 -20.57 17.35
N ALA A 32 17.52 -21.23 17.96
CA ALA A 32 18.66 -20.54 18.53
C ALA A 32 19.33 -19.69 17.44
N GLY A 33 19.35 -18.37 17.63
CA GLY A 33 20.13 -17.46 16.79
C GLY A 33 19.38 -16.73 15.68
N SER A 34 18.04 -16.58 15.73
CA SER A 34 17.36 -15.64 14.84
C SER A 34 17.80 -14.21 15.15
N PRO A 35 18.51 -13.51 14.22
CA PRO A 35 18.80 -12.10 14.41
C PRO A 35 17.48 -11.34 14.38
N GLY A 36 17.15 -10.57 15.41
CA GLY A 36 16.03 -9.65 15.41
C GLY A 36 14.93 -9.84 16.46
N ARG A 37 15.14 -10.65 17.49
CA ARG A 37 14.22 -10.62 18.63
C ARG A 37 14.42 -9.33 19.39
N THR A 38 13.38 -8.52 19.50
CA THR A 38 13.36 -7.34 20.39
C THR A 38 13.44 -7.77 21.84
N ALA A 39 13.97 -6.92 22.72
CA ALA A 39 14.11 -7.21 24.14
C ALA A 39 12.76 -7.49 24.85
N ASP A 40 11.65 -7.13 24.22
CA ASP A 40 10.26 -7.30 24.66
C ASP A 40 9.54 -8.48 24.00
N PHE A 41 10.27 -9.35 23.27
CA PHE A 41 9.67 -10.51 22.62
C PHE A 41 8.83 -11.35 23.60
N ASN A 42 7.54 -11.47 23.29
CA ASN A 42 6.60 -12.30 24.04
C ASN A 42 6.34 -13.59 23.25
N PRO A 43 6.74 -14.78 23.77
CA PRO A 43 6.53 -16.05 23.09
C PRO A 43 5.04 -16.40 22.91
N GLN A 44 4.14 -15.73 23.62
CA GLN A 44 2.70 -15.94 23.49
C GLN A 44 2.07 -15.10 22.38
N ARG A 45 2.62 -14.02 21.94
CA ARG A 45 2.35 -13.13 20.80
C ARG A 45 2.58 -11.67 21.16
N ASN A 46 3.16 -10.91 20.23
CA ASN A 46 3.17 -9.46 20.24
C ASN A 46 2.17 -8.94 19.20
N ALA A 47 1.50 -7.85 19.50
CA ALA A 47 0.75 -7.10 18.49
C ALA A 47 1.71 -6.17 17.78
N TYR A 48 1.71 -6.22 16.44
CA TYR A 48 2.46 -5.31 15.57
C TYR A 48 1.48 -4.52 14.74
N PHE A 49 1.74 -3.23 14.57
CA PHE A 49 0.88 -2.30 13.86
C PHE A 49 1.62 -1.72 12.66
N GLY A 50 0.97 -1.71 11.52
CA GLY A 50 1.54 -1.18 10.28
C GLY A 50 0.52 -1.13 9.16
N ASP A 51 0.96 -0.68 7.99
CA ASP A 51 0.15 -0.60 6.80
C ASP A 51 0.90 -1.20 5.61
N LEU A 52 0.18 -1.95 4.77
CA LEU A 52 0.70 -2.58 3.56
C LEU A 52 -0.01 -2.06 2.30
N HIS A 53 -0.92 -1.10 2.44
CA HIS A 53 -1.63 -0.49 1.33
C HIS A 53 -1.37 1.03 1.32
N VAL A 54 -0.23 1.40 0.80
CA VAL A 54 0.28 2.77 0.82
C VAL A 54 0.75 3.17 -0.56
N HIS A 55 0.21 4.27 -1.07
CA HIS A 55 0.58 4.84 -2.35
C HIS A 55 1.48 6.05 -2.17
N SER A 56 2.54 6.10 -2.96
CA SER A 56 3.46 7.24 -3.04
C SER A 56 3.18 8.09 -4.30
N MET A 57 4.07 9.05 -4.57
CA MET A 57 4.02 9.86 -5.80
C MET A 57 4.13 9.04 -7.10
N TYR A 58 4.45 7.76 -7.02
CA TYR A 58 4.57 6.89 -8.19
C TYR A 58 3.25 6.23 -8.60
N SER A 59 2.26 6.15 -7.69
CA SER A 59 0.90 5.74 -8.02
C SER A 59 0.19 6.83 -8.82
N TYR A 60 -0.42 6.46 -9.94
CA TYR A 60 -1.10 7.40 -10.82
C TYR A 60 -2.26 8.13 -10.12
N ASP A 61 -3.01 7.44 -9.30
CA ASP A 61 -4.13 7.98 -8.54
C ASP A 61 -3.65 8.89 -7.40
N ALA A 62 -2.71 8.43 -6.60
CA ALA A 62 -2.15 9.24 -5.51
C ALA A 62 -1.58 10.54 -6.04
N PHE A 63 -0.79 10.52 -7.12
CA PHE A 63 -0.19 11.71 -7.69
C PHE A 63 -1.25 12.68 -8.22
N ILE A 64 -2.24 12.20 -8.99
CA ILE A 64 -3.31 13.06 -9.52
C ILE A 64 -4.10 13.72 -8.39
N PHE A 65 -4.31 13.04 -7.26
CA PHE A 65 -4.99 13.62 -6.11
C PHE A 65 -4.06 14.39 -5.15
N GLY A 66 -2.82 14.63 -5.54
CA GLY A 66 -1.88 15.51 -4.86
C GLY A 66 -0.94 14.81 -3.89
N GLY A 67 -0.83 13.49 -3.97
CA GLY A 67 0.18 12.71 -3.26
C GLY A 67 1.55 12.95 -3.87
N ILE A 68 2.39 13.74 -3.21
CA ILE A 68 3.76 14.06 -3.66
C ILE A 68 4.85 13.40 -2.81
N ALA A 69 4.45 12.68 -1.76
CA ALA A 69 5.39 11.97 -0.90
C ALA A 69 6.12 10.87 -1.70
N SER A 70 7.44 10.85 -1.60
CA SER A 70 8.24 9.75 -2.15
C SER A 70 8.07 8.48 -1.31
N PRO A 71 8.48 7.29 -1.83
CA PRO A 71 8.54 6.09 -1.00
C PRO A 71 9.36 6.27 0.28
N SER A 72 10.45 7.04 0.22
CA SER A 72 11.28 7.35 1.39
C SER A 72 10.53 8.21 2.41
N ASP A 73 9.76 9.23 1.96
CA ASP A 73 8.93 10.05 2.85
C ASP A 73 7.85 9.22 3.55
N ALA A 74 7.25 8.27 2.82
CA ALA A 74 6.25 7.37 3.37
C ALA A 74 6.82 6.48 4.51
N TYR A 75 8.02 5.93 4.34
CA TYR A 75 8.70 5.19 5.41
C TYR A 75 9.13 6.10 6.57
N GLU A 76 9.60 7.32 6.28
CA GLU A 76 9.95 8.28 7.33
C GLU A 76 8.72 8.63 8.18
N PHE A 77 7.58 8.88 7.54
CA PHE A 77 6.31 9.11 8.23
C PHE A 77 5.89 7.94 9.10
N ALA A 78 5.97 6.71 8.56
CA ALA A 78 5.63 5.49 9.30
C ALA A 78 6.50 5.29 10.54
N LYS A 79 7.76 5.73 10.50
CA LYS A 79 8.71 5.70 11.62
C LYS A 79 8.49 6.83 12.63
N GLY A 80 7.46 7.66 12.43
CA GLY A 80 7.16 8.83 13.27
C GLY A 80 7.97 10.07 12.93
N GLY A 81 8.61 10.11 11.78
CA GLY A 81 9.21 11.31 11.22
C GLY A 81 8.16 12.31 10.72
N SER A 82 8.54 13.57 10.62
CA SER A 82 7.68 14.61 10.05
C SER A 82 7.87 14.71 8.55
N ILE A 83 6.76 14.73 7.80
CA ILE A 83 6.75 14.98 6.36
C ILE A 83 5.89 16.19 6.02
N ARG A 84 6.17 16.83 4.89
CA ARG A 84 5.44 18.01 4.43
C ARG A 84 4.20 17.63 3.65
N HIS A 85 3.03 18.08 4.10
CA HIS A 85 1.79 17.99 3.32
C HIS A 85 1.80 19.01 2.18
N PRO A 86 1.26 18.68 0.98
CA PRO A 86 1.18 19.63 -0.15
C PRO A 86 0.51 20.96 0.19
N ALA A 87 -0.48 20.95 1.08
CA ALA A 87 -1.16 22.18 1.55
C ALA A 87 -0.33 23.04 2.51
N GLY A 88 0.95 22.69 2.75
CA GLY A 88 1.90 23.55 3.44
C GLY A 88 1.96 23.41 4.97
N PHE A 89 1.51 22.31 5.54
CA PHE A 89 1.71 21.98 6.96
C PHE A 89 2.51 20.68 7.11
N ASP A 90 3.08 20.46 8.28
CA ASP A 90 3.81 19.25 8.59
C ASP A 90 2.89 18.19 9.21
N MET A 91 3.10 16.93 8.84
CA MET A 91 2.37 15.77 9.36
C MET A 91 3.34 14.82 10.04
N GLN A 92 2.90 14.25 11.15
CA GLN A 92 3.67 13.28 11.91
C GLN A 92 2.72 12.33 12.63
N LEU A 93 3.10 11.05 12.75
CA LEU A 93 2.37 10.11 13.59
C LEU A 93 2.75 10.30 15.06
N ASP A 94 1.76 10.25 15.94
CA ASP A 94 1.99 10.29 17.40
C ASP A 94 2.72 9.02 17.89
N VAL A 95 2.47 7.89 17.24
CA VAL A 95 3.09 6.59 17.54
C VAL A 95 3.65 5.99 16.25
N PRO A 96 4.95 5.70 16.19
CA PRO A 96 5.53 5.00 15.06
C PRO A 96 4.89 3.64 14.81
N MET A 97 4.88 3.21 13.56
CA MET A 97 4.46 1.85 13.17
C MET A 97 5.61 0.85 13.33
N ASP A 98 5.26 -0.44 13.41
CA ASP A 98 6.23 -1.53 13.49
C ASP A 98 6.67 -2.03 12.11
N PHE A 99 5.79 -1.90 11.11
CA PHE A 99 6.06 -2.30 9.74
C PHE A 99 5.31 -1.43 8.74
N TYR A 100 5.83 -1.38 7.50
CA TYR A 100 5.21 -0.59 6.44
C TYR A 100 5.57 -1.14 5.06
N GLY A 101 4.64 -1.08 4.11
CA GLY A 101 4.88 -1.45 2.73
C GLY A 101 4.31 -0.41 1.78
N VAL A 102 5.17 0.24 1.01
CA VAL A 102 4.71 1.08 -0.09
C VAL A 102 4.32 0.18 -1.24
N SER A 103 3.04 0.21 -1.60
CA SER A 103 2.41 -0.67 -2.59
C SER A 103 1.77 0.13 -3.72
N ASP A 104 2.56 0.97 -4.37
CA ASP A 104 2.11 1.73 -5.53
C ASP A 104 1.52 0.83 -6.60
N HIS A 105 0.54 1.32 -7.35
CA HIS A 105 0.02 0.61 -8.51
C HIS A 105 1.15 0.27 -9.49
N ALA A 106 1.31 -1.02 -9.80
CA ALA A 106 2.24 -1.46 -10.83
C ALA A 106 1.87 -0.91 -12.23
N TYR A 107 0.57 -0.65 -12.41
CA TYR A 107 0.03 -0.06 -13.64
C TYR A 107 0.40 1.42 -13.71
N TYR A 108 1.11 1.82 -14.75
CA TYR A 108 1.59 3.20 -14.95
C TYR A 108 2.50 3.73 -13.85
N LEU A 109 3.26 2.86 -13.19
CA LEU A 109 4.17 3.21 -12.10
C LEU A 109 5.13 4.33 -12.52
N GLY A 110 5.01 5.49 -11.87
CA GLY A 110 5.81 6.68 -12.14
C GLY A 110 5.45 7.46 -13.40
N ILE A 111 4.61 6.93 -14.30
CA ILE A 111 4.30 7.54 -15.61
C ILE A 111 3.63 8.90 -15.46
N ILE A 112 2.63 9.02 -14.58
CA ILE A 112 1.91 10.28 -14.40
C ILE A 112 2.82 11.36 -13.83
N ARG A 113 3.67 11.00 -12.90
CA ARG A 113 4.69 11.91 -12.37
C ARG A 113 5.65 12.38 -13.45
N GLU A 114 6.11 11.49 -14.33
CA GLU A 114 6.98 11.84 -15.45
C GLU A 114 6.29 12.80 -16.42
N MET A 115 4.99 12.60 -16.70
CA MET A 115 4.19 13.54 -17.50
C MET A 115 4.15 14.94 -16.88
N ALA A 116 4.10 15.04 -15.56
CA ALA A 116 4.03 16.31 -14.84
C ALA A 116 5.36 17.08 -14.82
N LEU A 117 6.50 16.40 -15.00
CA LEU A 117 7.81 17.04 -14.97
C LEU A 117 8.10 17.92 -16.21
N GLY A 118 7.42 17.67 -17.33
CA GLY A 118 7.45 18.54 -18.50
C GLY A 118 8.69 18.41 -19.39
N ASP A 119 9.60 17.49 -19.11
CA ASP A 119 10.89 17.35 -19.80
C ASP A 119 11.06 16.03 -20.58
N SER A 120 9.96 15.33 -20.84
CA SER A 120 9.95 14.08 -21.60
C SER A 120 8.88 14.06 -22.68
N ALA A 121 8.97 13.13 -23.63
CA ALA A 121 7.96 12.91 -24.64
C ALA A 121 6.58 12.55 -24.06
N LEU A 122 6.54 12.02 -22.82
CA LEU A 122 5.30 11.70 -22.12
C LEU A 122 4.52 12.96 -21.73
N SER A 123 5.20 14.06 -21.42
CA SER A 123 4.55 15.33 -21.08
C SER A 123 3.91 16.01 -22.30
N GLU A 124 4.34 15.67 -23.51
CA GLU A 124 3.75 16.18 -24.75
C GLU A 124 2.51 15.36 -25.21
N HIS A 125 2.25 14.23 -24.58
CA HIS A 125 1.12 13.38 -24.96
C HIS A 125 -0.23 14.05 -24.59
N PRO A 126 -1.26 14.00 -25.45
CA PRO A 126 -2.55 14.68 -25.18
C PRO A 126 -3.21 14.29 -23.85
N VAL A 127 -2.99 13.06 -23.35
CA VAL A 127 -3.53 12.63 -22.05
C VAL A 127 -2.88 13.34 -20.88
N ALA A 128 -1.66 13.89 -21.06
CA ALA A 128 -0.93 14.62 -20.05
C ALA A 128 -1.43 16.05 -19.80
N GLU A 129 -2.36 16.54 -20.65
CA GLU A 129 -2.88 17.91 -20.50
C GLU A 129 -3.37 18.19 -19.07
N GLY A 130 -2.82 19.22 -18.43
CA GLY A 130 -3.20 19.66 -17.09
C GLY A 130 -2.69 18.78 -15.94
N ILE A 131 -1.87 17.76 -16.22
CA ILE A 131 -1.26 16.95 -15.14
C ILE A 131 -0.19 17.76 -14.39
N ASP A 132 0.53 18.64 -15.08
CA ASP A 132 1.52 19.58 -14.51
C ASP A 132 0.88 20.70 -13.66
N SER A 133 -0.41 20.95 -13.86
CA SER A 133 -1.17 22.04 -13.26
C SER A 133 -2.19 21.51 -12.21
N LEU A 134 -1.90 20.39 -11.57
CA LEU A 134 -2.77 19.82 -10.54
C LEU A 134 -2.81 20.76 -9.32
N ASP A 135 -3.76 21.68 -9.36
CA ASP A 135 -4.03 22.65 -8.32
C ASP A 135 -4.89 22.08 -7.17
N GLU A 136 -5.37 22.96 -6.29
CA GLU A 136 -6.17 22.57 -5.14
C GLU A 136 -7.62 22.20 -5.49
N ASP A 137 -8.10 22.47 -6.73
CA ASP A 137 -9.47 22.13 -7.12
C ASP A 137 -9.63 20.62 -7.32
N VAL A 138 -10.26 19.99 -6.33
CA VAL A 138 -10.55 18.55 -6.36
C VAL A 138 -11.41 18.13 -7.55
N ASN A 139 -12.26 19.00 -8.10
CA ASN A 139 -13.06 18.68 -9.26
C ASN A 139 -12.20 18.66 -10.53
N PHE A 140 -11.24 19.57 -10.62
CA PHE A 140 -10.26 19.55 -11.69
C PHE A 140 -9.43 18.27 -11.64
N ARG A 141 -8.85 17.92 -10.50
CA ARG A 141 -8.09 16.66 -10.29
C ARG A 141 -8.92 15.43 -10.66
N ARG A 142 -10.19 15.41 -10.23
CA ARG A 142 -11.11 14.34 -10.60
C ARG A 142 -11.34 14.25 -12.12
N SER A 143 -11.42 15.37 -12.80
CA SER A 143 -11.58 15.38 -14.27
C SER A 143 -10.36 14.81 -14.98
N VAL A 144 -9.16 15.14 -14.51
CA VAL A 144 -7.88 14.58 -14.98
C VAL A 144 -7.84 13.07 -14.74
N PHE A 145 -8.20 12.63 -13.53
CA PHE A 145 -8.25 11.21 -13.20
C PHE A 145 -9.20 10.44 -14.12
N LEU A 146 -10.43 10.92 -14.31
CA LEU A 146 -11.42 10.26 -15.16
C LEU A 146 -10.98 10.21 -16.64
N ARG A 147 -10.32 11.26 -17.13
CA ARG A 147 -9.76 11.28 -18.49
C ARG A 147 -8.66 10.22 -18.62
N PHE A 148 -7.73 10.16 -17.67
CA PHE A 148 -6.67 9.16 -17.68
C PHE A 148 -7.22 7.74 -17.56
N ALA A 149 -8.14 7.50 -16.64
CA ALA A 149 -8.79 6.19 -16.45
C ALA A 149 -9.53 5.73 -17.71
N ASN A 150 -10.24 6.66 -18.39
CA ASN A 150 -10.89 6.35 -19.67
C ASN A 150 -9.85 6.00 -20.75
N PHE A 151 -8.78 6.78 -20.88
CA PHE A 151 -7.69 6.51 -21.81
C PHE A 151 -7.08 5.13 -21.58
N ALA A 152 -6.75 4.80 -20.32
CA ALA A 152 -6.19 3.52 -19.93
C ALA A 152 -7.15 2.35 -20.23
N SER A 153 -8.45 2.53 -20.00
CA SER A 153 -9.48 1.49 -20.20
C SER A 153 -9.78 1.18 -21.67
N THR A 154 -9.49 2.10 -22.57
CA THR A 154 -9.73 1.92 -24.03
C THR A 154 -8.65 1.12 -24.74
N GLY A 155 -7.63 0.64 -24.03
CA GLY A 155 -6.50 -0.11 -24.57
C GLY A 155 -5.38 0.78 -25.14
N ASN A 156 -5.56 2.10 -25.14
CA ASN A 156 -4.54 3.05 -25.63
C ASN A 156 -3.43 3.28 -24.60
N GLY A 157 -3.61 2.82 -23.38
CA GLY A 157 -2.67 3.05 -22.31
C GLY A 157 -1.24 2.54 -22.56
N ILE A 158 -1.07 1.60 -23.50
CA ILE A 158 0.24 1.14 -23.93
C ILE A 158 1.08 2.24 -24.60
N GLU A 159 0.43 3.25 -25.18
CA GLU A 159 1.11 4.35 -25.88
C GLU A 159 1.96 5.21 -24.96
N VAL A 160 1.62 5.23 -23.68
CA VAL A 160 2.33 6.02 -22.66
C VAL A 160 3.19 5.16 -21.74
N MET A 161 3.30 3.86 -22.00
CA MET A 161 4.15 2.99 -21.19
C MET A 161 5.62 3.19 -21.57
N ASP A 162 6.43 3.58 -20.61
CA ASP A 162 7.86 3.71 -20.71
C ASP A 162 8.55 2.81 -19.65
N GLU A 163 9.18 1.74 -20.12
CA GLU A 163 9.83 0.76 -19.26
C GLU A 163 10.96 1.37 -18.41
N GLN A 164 11.62 2.42 -18.91
CA GLN A 164 12.70 3.08 -18.17
C GLN A 164 12.15 3.90 -17.00
N VAL A 165 10.98 4.55 -17.19
CA VAL A 165 10.28 5.25 -16.12
C VAL A 165 9.84 4.27 -15.04
N VAL A 166 9.15 3.20 -15.45
CA VAL A 166 8.70 2.15 -14.54
C VAL A 166 9.86 1.55 -13.77
N LYS A 167 10.96 1.23 -14.47
CA LYS A 167 12.15 0.66 -13.83
C LYS A 167 12.76 1.62 -12.80
N ARG A 168 12.91 2.90 -13.12
CA ARG A 168 13.46 3.88 -12.17
C ARG A 168 12.59 4.02 -10.92
N ALA A 169 11.27 4.07 -11.09
CA ALA A 169 10.34 4.13 -9.97
C ALA A 169 10.43 2.88 -9.09
N TRP A 170 10.49 1.70 -9.70
CA TRP A 170 10.63 0.43 -8.99
C TRP A 170 11.97 0.32 -8.25
N ASP A 171 13.07 0.71 -8.90
CA ASP A 171 14.40 0.74 -8.27
C ASP A 171 14.41 1.67 -7.03
N ASP A 172 13.72 2.81 -7.08
CA ASP A 172 13.61 3.73 -5.94
C ASP A 172 12.74 3.17 -4.81
N ILE A 173 11.65 2.47 -5.13
CA ILE A 173 10.83 1.74 -4.12
C ILE A 173 11.69 0.72 -3.38
N ILE A 174 12.45 -0.10 -4.12
CA ILE A 174 13.37 -1.09 -3.54
C ILE A 174 14.42 -0.41 -2.66
N ALA A 175 15.07 0.63 -3.19
CA ALA A 175 16.12 1.34 -2.49
C ALA A 175 15.61 2.01 -1.22
N SER A 176 14.40 2.58 -1.26
CA SER A 176 13.75 3.21 -0.11
C SER A 176 13.39 2.18 0.96
N ALA A 177 12.77 1.07 0.59
CA ALA A 177 12.47 -0.01 1.53
C ALA A 177 13.74 -0.51 2.23
N ASN A 178 14.80 -0.80 1.47
CA ASN A 178 16.07 -1.27 2.03
C ASN A 178 16.74 -0.25 2.95
N ARG A 179 16.67 1.04 2.62
CA ARG A 179 17.26 2.12 3.43
C ARG A 179 16.59 2.28 4.77
N HIS A 180 15.27 2.09 4.82
CA HIS A 180 14.47 2.29 6.02
C HIS A 180 14.28 1.03 6.87
N TYR A 181 14.71 -0.13 6.39
CA TYR A 181 14.64 -1.37 7.16
C TYR A 181 15.56 -1.32 8.38
N GLU A 182 15.01 -1.47 9.57
CA GLU A 182 15.73 -1.50 10.85
C GLU A 182 15.42 -2.80 11.59
N PRO A 183 16.31 -3.81 11.52
CA PRO A 183 16.07 -5.10 12.15
C PRO A 183 15.69 -4.99 13.63
N GLY A 184 14.56 -5.58 14.00
CA GLY A 184 14.04 -5.59 15.35
C GLY A 184 13.35 -4.29 15.80
N LYS A 185 13.22 -3.30 14.93
CA LYS A 185 12.53 -2.04 15.21
C LYS A 185 11.46 -1.72 14.20
N PHE A 186 11.82 -1.75 12.91
CA PHE A 186 10.92 -1.39 11.84
C PHE A 186 11.14 -2.29 10.62
N THR A 187 10.07 -2.95 10.17
CA THR A 187 10.11 -3.85 9.03
C THR A 187 9.50 -3.17 7.80
N THR A 188 10.24 -3.19 6.70
CA THR A 188 9.77 -2.69 5.42
C THR A 188 9.44 -3.85 4.48
N PHE A 189 8.43 -3.65 3.63
CA PHE A 189 8.07 -4.58 2.58
C PHE A 189 8.22 -3.91 1.23
N ILE A 190 8.89 -4.60 0.30
CA ILE A 190 8.93 -4.23 -1.11
C ILE A 190 7.64 -4.78 -1.73
N ALA A 191 6.75 -3.90 -2.14
CA ALA A 191 5.41 -4.27 -2.57
C ALA A 191 4.95 -3.48 -3.79
N TYR A 192 3.88 -3.95 -4.41
CA TYR A 192 3.09 -3.24 -5.44
C TYR A 192 1.66 -3.77 -5.38
N GLU A 193 0.73 -3.03 -5.95
CA GLU A 193 -0.67 -3.39 -6.13
C GLU A 193 -1.05 -3.61 -7.59
#